data_5bc04b397453c9ce273c1d5d4a41c230
#
_entry.id   5bc04b397453c9ce273c1d5d4a41c230
#
_cell.length_a   1.000
_cell.length_b   1.000
_cell.length_c   1.000
_cell.angle_alpha   90.00
_cell.angle_beta   90.00
_cell.angle_gamma   90.00
#
_symmetry.space_group_name_H-M   'P 1'
#
loop_
_entity.id
_entity.type
_entity.pdbx_description
1 polymer ?
#
loop_
_entity_poly.entity_id
_entity_poly.type
_entity_poly.pdbx_seq_one_letter_code
_entity_poly.pdbx_strand_id
1 'polypeptide(L)'
;MFPIQRSAGHIPGISWGTSYNGFAWAVAVATDKELDLYGQTVSTLAEIDRVLGELGTDKTRLLNATVYITDMQLRGEMHRAWCEWIGDDPQRWPQRAC
;
A
#
# COMPACT_ATOMS: atom_id res chain seq x y z
N MET A 1 -9.11 -10.31 -25.41
CA MET A 1 -9.30 -9.27 -24.37
C MET A 1 -8.96 -9.86 -23.01
N PHE A 2 -8.17 -9.14 -22.22
CA PHE A 2 -7.80 -9.61 -20.89
C PHE A 2 -8.85 -9.15 -19.88
N PRO A 3 -9.29 -10.01 -18.95
CA PRO A 3 -10.21 -9.59 -17.90
C PRO A 3 -9.53 -8.65 -16.90
N ILE A 4 -10.28 -7.69 -16.39
CA ILE A 4 -9.84 -6.86 -15.30
C ILE A 4 -10.26 -7.54 -14.00
N GLN A 5 -9.28 -7.81 -13.12
CA GLN A 5 -9.54 -8.28 -11.77
C GLN A 5 -9.73 -7.08 -10.85
N ARG A 6 -10.62 -7.21 -9.86
CA ARG A 6 -10.89 -6.13 -8.91
C ARG A 6 -10.95 -6.69 -7.51
N SER A 7 -10.38 -5.95 -6.56
CA SER A 7 -10.50 -6.22 -5.13
C SER A 7 -11.44 -5.19 -4.52
N ALA A 8 -12.49 -5.65 -3.87
CA ALA A 8 -13.50 -4.78 -3.28
C ALA A 8 -12.95 -4.03 -2.07
N GLY A 9 -13.38 -2.77 -1.94
CA GLY A 9 -13.11 -1.96 -0.76
C GLY A 9 -14.35 -1.81 0.12
N HIS A 10 -14.23 -0.97 1.13
CA HIS A 10 -15.32 -0.69 2.07
C HIS A 10 -16.21 0.46 1.63
N ILE A 11 -15.83 1.17 0.59
CA ILE A 11 -16.51 2.38 0.12
C ILE A 11 -17.18 2.08 -1.22
N PRO A 12 -18.49 2.28 -1.35
CA PRO A 12 -19.16 2.09 -2.63
C PRO A 12 -18.56 2.96 -3.73
N GLY A 13 -18.43 2.39 -4.91
CA GLY A 13 -17.89 3.10 -6.08
C GLY A 13 -16.40 3.01 -6.24
N ILE A 14 -15.67 2.38 -5.32
CA ILE A 14 -14.22 2.31 -5.34
C ILE A 14 -13.76 0.88 -5.14
N SER A 15 -12.91 0.37 -6.04
CA SER A 15 -12.14 -0.85 -5.82
C SER A 15 -10.84 -0.49 -5.09
N TRP A 16 -10.39 -1.31 -4.16
CA TRP A 16 -9.11 -1.12 -3.48
C TRP A 16 -7.94 -1.63 -4.29
N GLY A 17 -8.20 -2.53 -5.23
CA GLY A 17 -7.16 -3.05 -6.11
C GLY A 17 -7.73 -3.43 -7.46
N THR A 18 -6.88 -3.34 -8.48
CA THR A 18 -7.20 -3.80 -9.85
C THR A 18 -5.97 -4.44 -10.45
N SER A 19 -6.18 -5.42 -11.33
CA SER A 19 -5.08 -5.96 -12.13
C SER A 19 -5.53 -6.14 -13.57
N TYR A 20 -4.58 -5.94 -14.48
CA TYR A 20 -4.81 -6.08 -15.90
C TYR A 20 -3.48 -6.31 -16.60
N ASN A 21 -3.43 -7.30 -17.48
CA ASN A 21 -2.29 -7.55 -18.35
C ASN A 21 -0.95 -7.65 -17.61
N GLY A 22 -0.94 -8.33 -16.48
CA GLY A 22 0.28 -8.56 -15.70
C GLY A 22 0.66 -7.42 -14.74
N PHE A 23 -0.12 -6.35 -14.71
CA PHE A 23 0.08 -5.24 -13.77
C PHE A 23 -1.03 -5.22 -12.73
N ALA A 24 -0.69 -4.72 -11.54
CA ALA A 24 -1.66 -4.57 -10.45
C ALA A 24 -1.49 -3.21 -9.78
N TRP A 25 -2.59 -2.67 -9.32
CA TRP A 25 -2.65 -1.39 -8.61
C TRP A 25 -3.44 -1.60 -7.32
N ALA A 26 -2.98 -0.99 -6.24
CA ALA A 26 -3.63 -1.08 -4.94
C ALA A 26 -3.63 0.27 -4.25
N VAL A 27 -4.69 0.57 -3.51
CA VAL A 27 -4.78 1.74 -2.66
C VAL A 27 -5.27 1.31 -1.28
N ALA A 28 -4.88 2.07 -0.27
CA ALA A 28 -5.38 1.86 1.09
C ALA A 28 -5.30 3.17 1.86
N VAL A 29 -6.15 3.29 2.87
CA VAL A 29 -6.14 4.41 3.80
C VAL A 29 -6.19 3.86 5.22
N ALA A 30 -5.67 4.65 6.17
CA ALA A 30 -5.80 4.31 7.57
C ALA A 30 -7.27 4.46 7.99
N THR A 31 -7.82 3.42 8.61
CA THR A 31 -9.20 3.43 9.08
C THR A 31 -9.36 3.94 10.50
N ASP A 32 -8.34 3.72 11.35
CA ASP A 32 -8.34 4.21 12.73
C ASP A 32 -7.50 5.49 12.82
N LYS A 33 -8.19 6.63 12.82
CA LYS A 33 -7.55 7.93 12.86
C LYS A 33 -7.05 8.31 14.25
N GLU A 34 -7.38 7.53 15.28
CA GLU A 34 -6.88 7.76 16.64
C GLU A 34 -5.44 7.29 16.82
N LEU A 35 -4.93 6.43 15.94
CA LEU A 35 -3.55 5.99 15.97
C LEU A 35 -2.62 7.14 15.58
N ASP A 36 -1.38 7.11 16.10
CA ASP A 36 -0.34 8.01 15.60
C ASP A 36 0.03 7.67 14.16
N LEU A 37 0.89 8.47 13.54
CA LEU A 37 1.25 8.26 12.13
C LEU A 37 1.95 6.92 11.92
N TYR A 38 2.79 6.50 12.85
CA TYR A 38 3.41 5.18 12.77
C TYR A 38 2.34 4.07 12.74
N GLY A 39 1.42 4.09 13.70
CA GLY A 39 0.34 3.09 13.76
C GLY A 39 -0.58 3.12 12.55
N GLN A 40 -0.92 4.31 12.07
CA GLN A 40 -1.72 4.45 10.86
C GLN A 40 -0.98 3.86 9.64
N THR A 41 0.33 4.06 9.55
CA THR A 41 1.13 3.51 8.46
C THR A 41 1.17 2.00 8.53
N VAL A 42 1.41 1.43 9.71
CA VAL A 42 1.42 -0.03 9.90
C VAL A 42 0.10 -0.64 9.43
N SER A 43 -1.03 -0.06 9.84
CA SER A 43 -2.34 -0.61 9.48
C SER A 43 -2.63 -0.45 7.97
N THR A 44 -2.23 0.67 7.39
CA THR A 44 -2.40 0.92 5.95
C THR A 44 -1.60 -0.07 5.11
N LEU A 45 -0.34 -0.33 5.51
CA LEU A 45 0.52 -1.27 4.79
C LEU A 45 0.01 -2.71 4.93
N ALA A 46 -0.56 -3.07 6.08
CA ALA A 46 -1.21 -4.37 6.24
C ALA A 46 -2.39 -4.53 5.27
N GLU A 47 -3.16 -3.47 5.06
CA GLU A 47 -4.26 -3.48 4.09
C GLU A 47 -3.73 -3.61 2.66
N ILE A 48 -2.62 -2.96 2.34
CA ILE A 48 -1.97 -3.13 1.03
C ILE A 48 -1.56 -4.61 0.83
N ASP A 49 -0.98 -5.24 1.86
CA ASP A 49 -0.65 -6.67 1.78
C ASP A 49 -1.88 -7.51 1.44
N ARG A 50 -3.03 -7.23 2.10
CA ARG A 50 -4.26 -7.97 1.84
C ARG A 50 -4.73 -7.79 0.39
N VAL A 51 -4.75 -6.55 -0.10
CA VAL A 51 -5.21 -6.25 -1.46
C VAL A 51 -4.29 -6.90 -2.49
N LEU A 52 -2.97 -6.80 -2.31
CA LEU A 52 -2.02 -7.42 -3.23
C LEU A 52 -2.19 -8.94 -3.25
N GLY A 53 -2.43 -9.56 -2.09
CA GLY A 53 -2.70 -10.99 -2.00
C GLY A 53 -3.94 -11.41 -2.79
N GLU A 54 -5.01 -10.62 -2.72
CA GLU A 54 -6.22 -10.89 -3.51
C GLU A 54 -5.97 -10.79 -5.02
N LEU A 55 -5.02 -9.95 -5.42
CA LEU A 55 -4.64 -9.80 -6.81
C LEU A 55 -3.59 -10.81 -7.27
N GLY A 56 -3.17 -11.72 -6.39
CA GLY A 56 -2.21 -12.77 -6.72
C GLY A 56 -0.75 -12.32 -6.74
N THR A 57 -0.42 -11.26 -6.03
CA THR A 57 0.94 -10.73 -5.94
C THR A 57 1.29 -10.36 -4.50
N ASP A 58 2.43 -9.74 -4.29
CA ASP A 58 2.88 -9.34 -2.96
C ASP A 58 3.82 -8.12 -3.05
N LYS A 59 4.21 -7.59 -1.88
CA LYS A 59 5.01 -6.37 -1.79
C LYS A 59 6.41 -6.50 -2.39
N THR A 60 6.92 -7.72 -2.56
CA THR A 60 8.26 -7.91 -3.15
C THR A 60 8.30 -7.59 -4.63
N ARG A 61 7.14 -7.40 -5.25
CA ARG A 61 6.99 -7.08 -6.67
C ARG A 61 6.55 -5.65 -6.92
N LEU A 62 6.51 -4.81 -5.91
CA LEU A 62 6.16 -3.40 -6.08
C LEU A 62 7.18 -2.69 -6.94
N LEU A 63 6.70 -1.92 -7.89
CA LEU A 63 7.54 -1.08 -8.74
C LEU A 63 7.55 0.36 -8.23
N ASN A 64 6.42 0.84 -7.76
CA ASN A 64 6.24 2.24 -7.38
C ASN A 64 5.22 2.33 -6.25
N ALA A 65 5.44 3.31 -5.36
CA ALA A 65 4.48 3.64 -4.32
C ALA A 65 4.47 5.15 -4.11
N THR A 66 3.30 5.69 -3.80
CA THR A 66 3.15 7.08 -3.38
C THR A 66 2.43 7.09 -2.04
N VAL A 67 2.97 7.81 -1.08
CA VAL A 67 2.41 7.92 0.27
C VAL A 67 2.01 9.37 0.51
N TYR A 68 0.75 9.58 0.91
CA TYR A 68 0.23 10.89 1.25
C TYR A 68 0.03 10.97 2.76
N ILE A 69 0.63 11.98 3.38
CA ILE A 69 0.49 12.24 4.81
C ILE A 69 0.11 13.72 5.02
N THR A 70 -0.53 14.01 6.14
CA THR A 70 -1.01 15.36 6.42
C THR A 70 0.00 16.23 7.14
N ASP A 71 1.02 15.63 7.78
CA ASP A 71 2.06 16.37 8.51
C ASP A 71 3.43 15.85 8.11
N MET A 72 4.11 16.61 7.27
CA MET A 72 5.43 16.24 6.77
C MET A 72 6.52 16.26 7.85
N GLN A 73 6.28 16.94 8.97
CA GLN A 73 7.22 16.90 10.10
C GLN A 73 7.29 15.52 10.73
N LEU A 74 6.24 14.71 10.58
CA LEU A 74 6.16 13.35 11.08
C LEU A 74 6.58 12.30 10.06
N ARG A 75 7.13 12.71 8.91
CA ARG A 75 7.51 11.78 7.84
C ARG A 75 8.43 10.65 8.33
N GLY A 76 9.31 10.94 9.31
CA GLY A 76 10.19 9.92 9.87
C GLY A 76 9.43 8.77 10.53
N GLU A 77 8.29 9.03 11.13
CA GLU A 77 7.45 7.99 11.73
C GLU A 77 6.86 7.08 10.66
N MET A 78 6.38 7.67 9.57
CA MET A 78 5.91 6.90 8.41
C MET A 78 7.04 6.07 7.82
N HIS A 79 8.20 6.67 7.63
CA HIS A 79 9.35 5.98 7.04
C HIS A 79 9.83 4.82 7.90
N ARG A 80 9.80 4.94 9.23
CA ARG A 80 10.16 3.85 10.12
C ARG A 80 9.24 2.64 9.91
N ALA A 81 7.93 2.87 9.87
CA ALA A 81 6.97 1.80 9.60
C ALA A 81 7.17 1.19 8.21
N TRP A 82 7.44 2.03 7.21
CA TRP A 82 7.73 1.58 5.85
C TRP A 82 8.94 0.65 5.82
N CYS A 83 10.05 1.04 6.46
CA CYS A 83 11.28 0.23 6.46
C CYS A 83 11.07 -1.12 7.14
N GLU A 84 10.33 -1.15 8.24
CA GLU A 84 10.01 -2.39 8.93
C GLU A 84 9.17 -3.32 8.03
N TRP A 85 8.27 -2.74 7.23
CA TRP A 85 7.38 -3.49 6.36
C TRP A 85 8.09 -4.01 5.11
N ILE A 86 8.89 -3.16 4.44
CA ILE A 86 9.49 -3.52 3.15
C ILE A 86 10.71 -4.46 3.31
N GLY A 87 11.37 -4.42 4.46
CA GLY A 87 12.52 -5.27 4.75
C GLY A 87 13.84 -4.72 4.24
N ASP A 88 14.89 -5.52 4.39
CA ASP A 88 16.29 -5.06 4.24
C ASP A 88 16.90 -5.38 2.89
N ASP A 89 16.18 -6.05 1.99
CA ASP A 89 16.73 -6.46 0.69
C ASP A 89 16.47 -5.36 -0.35
N PRO A 90 17.53 -4.63 -0.80
CA PRO A 90 17.36 -3.56 -1.78
C PRO A 90 16.76 -4.03 -3.11
N GLN A 91 16.87 -5.31 -3.45
CA GLN A 91 16.30 -5.86 -4.67
C GLN A 91 14.77 -5.89 -4.65
N ARG A 92 14.17 -5.63 -3.49
CA ARG A 92 12.71 -5.62 -3.29
C ARG A 92 12.15 -4.24 -3.01
N TRP A 93 12.98 -3.20 -3.07
CA TRP A 93 12.55 -1.84 -2.78
C TRP A 93 11.96 -1.17 -4.02
N PRO A 94 10.72 -0.70 -3.96
CA PRO A 94 10.14 0.10 -5.04
C PRO A 94 10.66 1.53 -5.00
N GLN A 95 10.42 2.27 -6.07
CA GLN A 95 10.47 3.72 -6.00
C GLN A 95 9.34 4.19 -5.08
N ARG A 96 9.62 5.23 -4.27
CA ARG A 96 8.59 5.77 -3.38
C ARG A 96 8.66 7.28 -3.35
N ALA A 97 7.50 7.93 -3.52
CA ALA A 97 7.32 9.36 -3.32
C ALA A 97 6.43 9.61 -2.09
N CYS A 98 6.65 10.72 -1.45
CA CYS A 98 5.84 11.14 -0.33
C CYS A 98 5.57 12.65 -0.39
#